data_60f98affe628b379aa694779f339dfc2
#
_entry.id   60f98affe628b379aa694779f339dfc2
#
_cell.length_a   1.000
_cell.length_b   1.000
_cell.length_c   1.000
_cell.angle_alpha   90.00
_cell.angle_beta   90.00
_cell.angle_gamma   90.00
#
_symmetry.space_group_name_H-M   'P 1'
#
loop_
_entity.id
_entity.type
_entity.pdbx_description
1 polymer ?
#
loop_
_entity_poly.entity_id
_entity_poly.type
_entity_poly.pdbx_seq_one_letter_code
_entity_poly.pdbx_strand_id
1 'polypeptide(L)'
;HITDTSASVREVCVSLLANYLLYMPAKLPVYLADVSERIMDTAVAVRKRVIRFMRDVYSLRIDYDAKLRIMLRMLRCMHDMDPTVQSLALECMTVMLFSDKTRESPAVLARLFADLCTRIRERPSPLEEFLRRLDKDKTSGGDAQTTSASALGELVDELISQLFAGDTEPMAMLDQL
;
A
#
# COMPACT_ATOMS: atom_id res chain seq x y z
N HIS A 1 -23.99 6.46 11.52
CA HIS A 1 -23.16 5.31 11.89
C HIS A 1 -22.36 4.84 10.69
N ILE A 2 -21.15 4.31 10.88
CA ILE A 2 -20.27 3.83 9.79
C ILE A 2 -20.86 2.62 9.03
N THR A 3 -21.84 1.95 9.63
CA THR A 3 -22.62 0.82 9.08
C THR A 3 -24.06 1.20 8.75
N ASP A 4 -24.37 2.48 8.60
CA ASP A 4 -25.71 2.97 8.27
C ASP A 4 -26.17 2.41 6.91
N THR A 5 -27.48 2.26 6.72
CA THR A 5 -28.07 1.82 5.43
C THR A 5 -27.85 2.84 4.33
N SER A 6 -27.85 4.14 4.67
CA SER A 6 -27.61 5.24 3.73
C SER A 6 -26.12 5.38 3.43
N ALA A 7 -25.76 5.29 2.14
CA ALA A 7 -24.38 5.50 1.67
C ALA A 7 -23.84 6.90 2.02
N SER A 8 -24.67 7.93 1.93
CA SER A 8 -24.28 9.30 2.26
C SER A 8 -23.97 9.44 3.75
N VAL A 9 -24.73 8.78 4.63
CA VAL A 9 -24.44 8.77 6.08
C VAL A 9 -23.12 8.05 6.35
N ARG A 10 -22.86 6.90 5.71
CA ARG A 10 -21.60 6.18 5.87
C ARG A 10 -20.39 7.01 5.39
N GLU A 11 -20.53 7.69 4.25
CA GLU A 11 -19.47 8.57 3.71
C GLU A 11 -19.13 9.71 4.66
N VAL A 12 -20.13 10.40 5.21
CA VAL A 12 -19.95 11.46 6.19
C VAL A 12 -19.30 10.92 7.46
N CYS A 13 -19.78 9.78 7.98
CA CYS A 13 -19.20 9.15 9.17
C CYS A 13 -17.73 8.77 8.96
N VAL A 14 -17.38 8.15 7.81
CA VAL A 14 -16.00 7.84 7.46
C VAL A 14 -15.15 9.10 7.37
N SER A 15 -15.70 10.19 6.78
CA SER A 15 -14.99 11.46 6.65
C SER A 15 -14.68 12.10 8.00
N LEU A 16 -15.66 12.15 8.89
CA LEU A 16 -15.50 12.71 10.24
C LEU A 16 -14.51 11.88 11.05
N LEU A 17 -14.64 10.56 11.02
CA LEU A 17 -13.75 9.67 11.76
C LEU A 17 -12.32 9.71 11.20
N ALA A 18 -12.14 9.76 9.89
CA ALA A 18 -10.85 9.93 9.26
C ALA A 18 -10.15 11.22 9.70
N ASN A 19 -10.85 12.35 9.66
CA ASN A 19 -10.31 13.64 10.10
C ASN A 19 -9.95 13.61 11.59
N TYR A 20 -10.82 13.03 12.43
CA TYR A 20 -10.54 12.87 13.85
C TYR A 20 -9.29 12.03 14.12
N LEU A 21 -9.13 10.90 13.42
CA LEU A 21 -8.00 10.00 13.60
C LEU A 21 -6.68 10.60 13.13
N LEU A 22 -6.69 11.39 12.05
CA LEU A 22 -5.51 12.12 11.59
C LEU A 22 -5.11 13.23 12.56
N TYR A 23 -6.09 13.88 13.21
CA TYR A 23 -5.85 14.86 14.26
C TYR A 23 -5.37 14.20 15.57
N MET A 24 -5.87 12.99 15.91
CA MET A 24 -5.58 12.25 17.13
C MET A 24 -4.95 10.88 16.82
N PRO A 25 -3.69 10.81 16.31
CA PRO A 25 -3.08 9.55 15.86
C PRO A 25 -3.01 8.46 16.94
N ALA A 26 -2.97 8.84 18.22
CA ALA A 26 -3.00 7.88 19.34
C ALA A 26 -4.27 6.99 19.36
N LYS A 27 -5.33 7.38 18.64
CA LYS A 27 -6.58 6.61 18.51
C LYS A 27 -6.59 5.66 17.30
N LEU A 28 -5.61 5.76 16.40
CA LEU A 28 -5.52 4.89 15.23
C LEU A 28 -5.57 3.40 15.57
N PRO A 29 -4.82 2.86 16.57
CA PRO A 29 -4.84 1.44 16.86
C PRO A 29 -6.24 0.89 17.17
N VAL A 30 -7.13 1.74 17.71
CA VAL A 30 -8.49 1.35 18.10
C VAL A 30 -9.45 1.32 16.91
N TYR A 31 -9.37 2.32 16.01
CA TYR A 31 -10.41 2.54 15.00
C TYR A 31 -9.94 2.30 13.56
N LEU A 32 -8.64 2.13 13.32
CA LEU A 32 -8.11 1.94 11.98
C LEU A 32 -8.71 0.71 11.29
N ALA A 33 -8.90 -0.38 12.03
CA ALA A 33 -9.48 -1.60 11.49
C ALA A 33 -10.90 -1.36 10.97
N ASP A 34 -11.77 -0.76 11.79
CA ASP A 34 -13.18 -0.52 11.45
C ASP A 34 -13.34 0.40 10.25
N VAL A 35 -12.55 1.50 10.19
CA VAL A 35 -12.57 2.42 9.04
C VAL A 35 -12.04 1.72 7.80
N SER A 36 -10.96 0.97 7.92
CA SER A 36 -10.31 0.33 6.77
C SER A 36 -11.14 -0.81 6.19
N GLU A 37 -12.05 -1.44 6.95
CA GLU A 37 -13.00 -2.42 6.39
C GLU A 37 -13.97 -1.80 5.39
N ARG A 38 -14.28 -0.51 5.51
CA ARG A 38 -15.14 0.20 4.54
C ARG A 38 -14.50 0.38 3.16
N ILE A 39 -13.28 -0.07 2.95
CA ILE A 39 -12.66 -0.14 1.61
C ILE A 39 -13.43 -1.08 0.67
N MET A 40 -14.20 -2.02 1.23
CA MET A 40 -15.09 -2.93 0.50
C MET A 40 -16.55 -2.48 0.55
N ASP A 41 -16.84 -1.22 0.88
CA ASP A 41 -18.20 -0.71 0.93
C ASP A 41 -18.89 -0.78 -0.44
N THR A 42 -20.20 -1.00 -0.44
CA THR A 42 -21.00 -1.04 -1.68
C THR A 42 -20.98 0.29 -2.44
N ALA A 43 -20.86 1.41 -1.73
CA ALA A 43 -20.82 2.75 -2.31
C ALA A 43 -19.40 3.16 -2.70
N VAL A 44 -19.21 3.53 -3.97
CA VAL A 44 -17.93 4.01 -4.54
C VAL A 44 -17.37 5.20 -3.77
N ALA A 45 -18.23 6.15 -3.38
CA ALA A 45 -17.80 7.34 -2.63
C ALA A 45 -17.16 6.98 -1.28
N VAL A 46 -17.75 6.01 -0.56
CA VAL A 46 -17.21 5.50 0.72
C VAL A 46 -15.85 4.84 0.49
N ARG A 47 -15.71 3.94 -0.51
CA ARG A 47 -14.44 3.28 -0.84
C ARG A 47 -13.34 4.30 -1.13
N LYS A 48 -13.63 5.30 -1.98
CA LYS A 48 -12.68 6.37 -2.33
C LYS A 48 -12.26 7.20 -1.11
N ARG A 49 -13.17 7.43 -0.18
CA ARG A 49 -12.85 8.15 1.05
C ARG A 49 -11.90 7.37 1.94
N VAL A 50 -12.13 6.07 2.07
CA VAL A 50 -11.24 5.17 2.83
C VAL A 50 -9.86 5.06 2.19
N ILE A 51 -9.76 4.96 0.87
CA ILE A 51 -8.48 4.94 0.14
C ILE A 51 -7.64 6.18 0.46
N ARG A 52 -8.23 7.38 0.39
CA ARG A 52 -7.54 8.63 0.74
C ARG A 52 -7.11 8.65 2.21
N PHE A 53 -7.99 8.22 3.10
CA PHE A 53 -7.65 8.11 4.52
C PHE A 53 -6.47 7.16 4.76
N MET A 54 -6.43 6.00 4.11
CA MET A 54 -5.31 5.05 4.24
C MET A 54 -3.99 5.63 3.73
N ARG A 55 -4.01 6.38 2.62
CA ARG A 55 -2.84 7.13 2.14
C ARG A 55 -2.33 8.09 3.20
N ASP A 56 -3.24 8.88 3.80
CA ASP A 56 -2.87 9.89 4.79
C ASP A 56 -2.32 9.25 6.07
N VAL A 57 -2.93 8.14 6.53
CA VAL A 57 -2.42 7.35 7.67
C VAL A 57 -1.05 6.75 7.39
N TYR A 58 -0.80 6.26 6.17
CA TYR A 58 0.50 5.70 5.78
C TYR A 58 1.63 6.74 5.91
N SER A 59 1.31 8.01 5.67
CA SER A 59 2.24 9.12 5.80
C SER A 59 2.58 9.48 7.27
N LEU A 60 1.85 8.93 8.22
CA LEU A 60 2.16 9.07 9.64
C LEU A 60 3.24 8.06 10.07
N ARG A 61 3.85 8.30 11.23
CA ARG A 61 4.81 7.34 11.83
C ARG A 61 4.07 6.16 12.47
N ILE A 62 3.56 5.25 11.63
CA ILE A 62 2.92 4.01 12.04
C ILE A 62 3.93 2.86 11.96
N ASP A 63 3.63 1.76 12.69
CA ASP A 63 4.47 0.56 12.66
C ASP A 63 4.42 -0.16 11.30
N TYR A 64 5.41 -1.03 11.06
CA TYR A 64 5.55 -1.78 9.82
C TYR A 64 4.33 -2.66 9.54
N ASP A 65 3.77 -3.32 10.56
CA ASP A 65 2.63 -4.21 10.37
C ASP A 65 1.36 -3.45 9.97
N ALA A 66 1.18 -2.23 10.49
CA ALA A 66 0.09 -1.35 10.05
C ALA A 66 0.28 -0.94 8.58
N LYS A 67 1.51 -0.58 8.16
CA LYS A 67 1.82 -0.27 6.75
C LYS A 67 1.53 -1.46 5.84
N LEU A 68 1.98 -2.64 6.22
CA LEU A 68 1.74 -3.87 5.46
C LEU A 68 0.23 -4.17 5.33
N ARG A 69 -0.55 -4.05 6.42
CA ARG A 69 -2.01 -4.22 6.39
C ARG A 69 -2.69 -3.21 5.46
N ILE A 70 -2.28 -1.94 5.50
CA ILE A 70 -2.80 -0.90 4.61
C ILE A 70 -2.52 -1.28 3.15
N MET A 71 -1.28 -1.63 2.81
CA MET A 71 -0.90 -2.01 1.45
C MET A 71 -1.69 -3.23 0.94
N LEU A 72 -1.86 -4.27 1.76
CA LEU A 72 -2.68 -5.44 1.40
C LEU A 72 -4.14 -5.07 1.08
N ARG A 73 -4.72 -4.14 1.82
CA ARG A 73 -6.09 -3.66 1.57
C ARG A 73 -6.17 -2.79 0.32
N MET A 74 -5.19 -1.91 0.11
CA MET A 74 -5.11 -1.04 -1.07
C MET A 74 -4.93 -1.84 -2.37
N LEU A 75 -4.10 -2.88 -2.35
CA LEU A 75 -3.87 -3.75 -3.51
C LEU A 75 -5.15 -4.45 -3.98
N ARG A 76 -6.05 -4.82 -3.08
CA ARG A 76 -7.35 -5.40 -3.47
C ARG A 76 -8.19 -4.46 -4.33
N CYS A 77 -8.03 -3.14 -4.16
CA CYS A 77 -8.72 -2.15 -4.98
C CYS A 77 -8.25 -2.14 -6.45
N MET A 78 -7.13 -2.80 -6.77
CA MET A 78 -6.70 -2.99 -8.17
C MET A 78 -7.69 -3.84 -8.99
N HIS A 79 -8.50 -4.65 -8.32
CA HIS A 79 -9.56 -5.47 -8.91
C HIS A 79 -10.97 -4.94 -8.58
N ASP A 80 -11.11 -3.67 -8.16
CA ASP A 80 -12.42 -3.07 -7.91
C ASP A 80 -13.25 -3.03 -9.19
N MET A 81 -14.57 -3.17 -9.06
CA MET A 81 -15.50 -3.11 -10.19
C MET A 81 -15.57 -1.71 -10.82
N ASP A 82 -15.24 -0.66 -10.06
CA ASP A 82 -15.26 0.72 -10.53
C ASP A 82 -13.84 1.17 -10.95
N PRO A 83 -13.62 1.52 -12.23
CA PRO A 83 -12.32 1.94 -12.73
C PRO A 83 -11.75 3.18 -12.03
N THR A 84 -12.63 4.04 -11.51
CA THR A 84 -12.20 5.25 -10.80
C THR A 84 -11.69 4.97 -9.40
N VAL A 85 -12.12 3.87 -8.78
CA VAL A 85 -11.54 3.34 -7.53
C VAL A 85 -10.17 2.74 -7.80
N GLN A 86 -10.05 1.93 -8.87
CA GLN A 86 -8.75 1.35 -9.29
C GLN A 86 -7.70 2.44 -9.54
N SER A 87 -8.06 3.48 -10.32
CA SER A 87 -7.15 4.59 -10.64
C SER A 87 -6.73 5.37 -9.40
N LEU A 88 -7.67 5.66 -8.49
CA LEU A 88 -7.37 6.33 -7.23
C LEU A 88 -6.46 5.48 -6.33
N ALA A 89 -6.68 4.17 -6.28
CA ALA A 89 -5.84 3.27 -5.49
C ALA A 89 -4.41 3.22 -6.04
N LEU A 90 -4.25 3.14 -7.37
CA LEU A 90 -2.95 3.19 -8.04
C LEU A 90 -2.20 4.49 -7.71
N GLU A 91 -2.85 5.64 -7.90
CA GLU A 91 -2.29 6.96 -7.58
C GLU A 91 -1.85 7.05 -6.12
N CYS A 92 -2.73 6.68 -5.18
CA CYS A 92 -2.43 6.73 -3.75
C CYS A 92 -1.27 5.80 -3.36
N MET A 93 -1.22 4.56 -3.87
CA MET A 93 -0.13 3.62 -3.60
C MET A 93 1.20 4.12 -4.17
N THR A 94 1.19 4.71 -5.37
CA THR A 94 2.38 5.32 -5.97
C THR A 94 2.93 6.43 -5.08
N VAL A 95 2.06 7.32 -4.59
CA VAL A 95 2.47 8.39 -3.66
C VAL A 95 3.00 7.80 -2.35
N MET A 96 2.35 6.77 -1.78
CA MET A 96 2.76 6.15 -0.52
C MET A 96 4.15 5.51 -0.60
N LEU A 97 4.48 4.90 -1.72
CA LEU A 97 5.72 4.13 -1.89
C LEU A 97 6.89 4.98 -2.42
N PHE A 98 6.62 5.95 -3.30
CA PHE A 98 7.66 6.61 -4.08
C PHE A 98 7.73 8.14 -3.91
N SER A 99 6.85 8.76 -3.10
CA SER A 99 6.95 10.19 -2.82
C SER A 99 8.10 10.48 -1.87
N ASP A 100 8.87 11.52 -2.12
CA ASP A 100 9.99 11.96 -1.27
C ASP A 100 9.60 12.19 0.20
N LYS A 101 8.34 12.53 0.45
CA LYS A 101 7.82 12.78 1.81
C LYS A 101 7.57 11.51 2.62
N THR A 102 7.27 10.41 1.93
CA THR A 102 6.88 9.13 2.53
C THR A 102 7.89 8.03 2.27
N ARG A 103 8.95 8.33 1.48
CA ARG A 103 9.93 7.37 0.99
C ARG A 103 10.56 6.60 2.15
N GLU A 104 10.31 5.32 2.15
CA GLU A 104 11.01 4.36 3.00
C GLU A 104 12.41 4.07 2.43
N SER A 105 13.29 3.53 3.27
CA SER A 105 14.57 3.03 2.75
C SER A 105 14.34 1.87 1.77
N PRO A 106 15.21 1.68 0.75
CA PRO A 106 15.10 0.57 -0.19
C PRO A 106 14.94 -0.79 0.49
N ALA A 107 15.65 -1.03 1.59
CA ALA A 107 15.56 -2.25 2.38
C ALA A 107 14.16 -2.48 2.99
N VAL A 108 13.52 -1.42 3.51
CA VAL A 108 12.14 -1.52 4.04
C VAL A 108 11.14 -1.77 2.92
N LEU A 109 11.31 -1.12 1.76
CA LEU A 109 10.46 -1.37 0.58
C LEU A 109 10.63 -2.80 0.06
N ALA A 110 11.87 -3.29 -0.06
CA ALA A 110 12.15 -4.66 -0.49
C ALA A 110 11.48 -5.69 0.44
N ARG A 111 11.63 -5.51 1.75
CA ARG A 111 10.93 -6.34 2.75
C ARG A 111 9.41 -6.27 2.60
N LEU A 112 8.85 -5.06 2.39
CA LEU A 112 7.41 -4.88 2.19
C LEU A 112 6.92 -5.66 0.97
N PHE A 113 7.63 -5.56 -0.16
CA PHE A 113 7.28 -6.30 -1.37
C PHE A 113 7.39 -7.82 -1.19
N ALA A 114 8.44 -8.31 -0.52
CA ALA A 114 8.60 -9.73 -0.19
C ALA A 114 7.42 -10.23 0.67
N ASP A 115 7.06 -9.50 1.72
CA ASP A 115 5.92 -9.84 2.59
C ASP A 115 4.58 -9.78 1.85
N LEU A 116 4.41 -8.83 0.91
CA LEU A 116 3.21 -8.77 0.05
C LEU A 116 3.13 -9.99 -0.87
N CYS A 117 4.23 -10.39 -1.51
CA CYS A 117 4.30 -11.58 -2.36
C CYS A 117 3.90 -12.86 -1.61
N THR A 118 4.34 -13.00 -0.35
CA THR A 118 4.02 -14.18 0.46
C THR A 118 2.57 -14.24 0.92
N ARG A 119 1.94 -13.07 1.13
CA ARG A 119 0.57 -12.98 1.66
C ARG A 119 -0.51 -12.93 0.60
N ILE A 120 -0.19 -12.48 -0.63
CA ILE A 120 -1.12 -12.42 -1.74
C ILE A 120 -1.17 -13.77 -2.45
N ARG A 121 -2.32 -14.46 -2.34
CA ARG A 121 -2.56 -15.76 -2.99
C ARG A 121 -3.55 -15.68 -4.14
N GLU A 122 -4.13 -14.52 -4.36
CA GLU A 122 -5.11 -14.26 -5.42
C GLU A 122 -4.47 -14.36 -6.81
N ARG A 123 -5.21 -14.88 -7.78
CA ARG A 123 -4.81 -14.96 -9.20
C ARG A 123 -5.91 -14.38 -10.10
N PRO A 124 -5.63 -13.41 -11.00
CA PRO A 124 -4.32 -12.74 -11.17
C PRO A 124 -3.91 -11.96 -9.93
N SER A 125 -2.59 -11.81 -9.71
CA SER A 125 -2.07 -11.12 -8.54
C SER A 125 -2.34 -9.60 -8.61
N PRO A 126 -2.99 -9.00 -7.61
CA PRO A 126 -3.18 -7.54 -7.58
C PRO A 126 -1.85 -6.77 -7.50
N LEU A 127 -0.80 -7.38 -6.98
CA LEU A 127 0.53 -6.78 -6.98
C LEU A 127 1.15 -6.75 -8.40
N GLU A 128 1.02 -7.83 -9.16
CA GLU A 128 1.45 -7.85 -10.58
C GLU A 128 0.69 -6.80 -11.40
N GLU A 129 -0.61 -6.66 -11.19
CA GLU A 129 -1.42 -5.64 -11.85
C GLU A 129 -0.97 -4.22 -11.48
N PHE A 130 -0.67 -3.98 -10.19
CA PHE A 130 -0.12 -2.71 -9.72
C PHE A 130 1.20 -2.38 -10.42
N LEU A 131 2.17 -3.31 -10.42
CA LEU A 131 3.47 -3.11 -11.04
C LEU A 131 3.36 -2.90 -12.56
N ARG A 132 2.49 -3.66 -13.24
CA ARG A 132 2.25 -3.52 -14.68
C ARG A 132 1.63 -2.16 -15.04
N ARG A 133 0.74 -1.61 -14.20
CA ARG A 133 0.17 -0.26 -14.43
C ARG A 133 1.19 0.83 -14.18
N LEU A 134 2.03 0.69 -13.17
CA LEU A 134 3.15 1.62 -12.95
C LEU A 134 4.09 1.71 -14.15
N ASP A 135 4.37 0.58 -14.80
CA ASP A 135 5.23 0.56 -15.97
C ASP A 135 4.58 1.21 -17.20
N LYS A 136 3.28 1.03 -17.39
CA LYS A 136 2.53 1.69 -18.48
C LYS A 136 2.46 3.20 -18.32
N ASP A 137 2.30 3.72 -17.11
CA ASP A 137 2.25 5.15 -16.86
C ASP A 137 3.59 5.84 -17.19
N LYS A 138 4.73 5.12 -17.12
CA LYS A 138 6.05 5.63 -17.55
C LYS A 138 6.10 6.00 -19.03
N THR A 139 5.34 5.34 -19.89
CA THR A 139 5.34 5.59 -21.34
C THR A 139 4.54 6.81 -21.76
N SER A 140 3.77 7.42 -20.85
CA SER A 140 2.84 8.52 -21.15
C SER A 140 3.35 9.93 -20.82
N GLY A 141 4.57 10.09 -20.34
CA GLY A 141 5.34 11.34 -20.26
C GLY A 141 4.86 12.40 -19.24
N GLY A 142 5.64 12.64 -18.18
CA GLY A 142 5.51 13.74 -17.22
C GLY A 142 6.62 13.75 -16.16
N ASP A 143 7.04 14.93 -15.70
CA ASP A 143 8.23 15.14 -14.82
C ASP A 143 8.22 14.42 -13.46
N ALA A 144 7.06 13.99 -12.95
CA ALA A 144 6.95 13.21 -11.71
C ALA A 144 7.40 11.74 -11.85
N GLN A 145 7.68 11.29 -13.07
CA GLN A 145 7.95 9.89 -13.43
C GLN A 145 9.42 9.49 -13.31
N THR A 146 10.33 10.46 -13.33
CA THR A 146 11.77 10.19 -13.19
C THR A 146 12.09 9.63 -11.79
N THR A 147 11.41 10.14 -10.76
CA THR A 147 11.61 9.72 -9.35
C THR A 147 11.11 8.30 -9.11
N SER A 148 9.95 7.93 -9.66
CA SER A 148 9.40 6.57 -9.48
C SER A 148 10.18 5.51 -10.26
N ALA A 149 10.72 5.85 -11.44
CA ALA A 149 11.55 4.95 -12.24
C ALA A 149 12.89 4.65 -11.54
N SER A 150 13.55 5.67 -10.98
CA SER A 150 14.78 5.50 -10.19
C SER A 150 14.52 4.68 -8.94
N ALA A 151 13.42 4.97 -8.21
CA ALA A 151 13.06 4.26 -7.00
C ALA A 151 12.70 2.78 -7.24
N LEU A 152 12.08 2.47 -8.39
CA LEU A 152 11.85 1.06 -8.79
C LEU A 152 13.16 0.35 -9.14
N GLY A 153 14.12 1.02 -9.79
CA GLY A 153 15.46 0.48 -10.04
C GLY A 153 16.16 0.13 -8.73
N GLU A 154 16.24 1.08 -7.79
CA GLU A 154 16.82 0.88 -6.47
C GLU A 154 16.12 -0.27 -5.69
N LEU A 155 14.81 -0.39 -5.80
CA LEU A 155 14.05 -1.49 -5.20
C LEU A 155 14.41 -2.83 -5.80
N VAL A 156 14.52 -2.92 -7.12
CA VAL A 156 14.92 -4.16 -7.81
C VAL A 156 16.34 -4.56 -7.43
N ASP A 157 17.28 -3.64 -7.40
CA ASP A 157 18.66 -3.88 -6.99
C ASP A 157 18.74 -4.37 -5.54
N GLU A 158 17.95 -3.78 -4.64
CA GLU A 158 17.87 -4.21 -3.25
C GLU A 158 17.22 -5.60 -3.10
N LEU A 159 16.14 -5.90 -3.85
CA LEU A 159 15.53 -7.23 -3.86
C LEU A 159 16.49 -8.30 -4.37
N ILE A 160 17.25 -8.00 -5.42
CA ILE A 160 18.30 -8.87 -5.94
C ILE A 160 19.38 -9.09 -4.86
N SER A 161 19.85 -8.03 -4.23
CA SER A 161 20.86 -8.11 -3.16
C SER A 161 20.40 -8.98 -2.00
N GLN A 162 19.14 -8.86 -1.58
CA GLN A 162 18.57 -9.69 -0.50
C GLN A 162 18.40 -11.16 -0.91
N LEU A 163 18.02 -11.43 -2.16
CA LEU A 163 17.94 -12.80 -2.67
C LEU A 163 19.31 -13.49 -2.68
N PHE A 164 20.36 -12.78 -3.09
CA PHE A 164 21.72 -13.35 -3.11
C PHE A 164 22.40 -13.37 -1.74
N ALA A 165 22.03 -12.48 -0.80
CA ALA A 165 22.55 -12.52 0.56
C ALA A 165 22.00 -13.73 1.35
N GLY A 166 20.81 -14.24 1.01
CA GLY A 166 20.22 -15.44 1.60
C GLY A 166 20.90 -16.75 1.18
N ASP A 167 21.68 -16.76 0.08
CA ASP A 167 22.40 -17.94 -0.41
C ASP A 167 23.83 -18.09 0.16
N THR A 168 24.25 -17.20 1.06
CA THR A 168 25.64 -17.18 1.57
C THR A 168 25.82 -17.88 2.94
N GLU A 169 24.86 -18.66 3.42
CA GLU A 169 25.10 -19.59 4.53
C GLU A 169 24.64 -21.01 4.17
N PRO A 170 25.53 -21.87 3.68
CA PRO A 170 25.89 -23.01 4.46
C PRO A 170 27.28 -23.59 4.15
N MET A 171 28.38 -22.93 4.43
CA MET A 171 29.71 -23.55 4.30
C MET A 171 30.60 -23.43 5.56
N ALA A 172 30.07 -22.93 6.68
CA ALA A 172 30.83 -22.77 7.91
C ALA A 172 30.63 -23.91 8.94
N MET A 173 29.91 -24.99 8.60
CA MET A 173 29.69 -26.16 9.54
C MET A 173 30.35 -27.45 9.11
N LEU A 174 31.29 -27.47 8.17
CA LEU A 174 31.97 -28.67 7.72
C LEU A 174 33.44 -28.77 8.16
N ASP A 175 33.99 -27.82 8.91
CA ASP A 175 35.36 -27.82 9.39
C ASP A 175 35.49 -28.15 10.90
N GLN A 176 34.46 -28.73 11.53
CA GLN A 176 34.54 -29.25 12.90
C GLN A 176 33.98 -30.69 13.01
N LEU A 177 34.58 -31.62 12.25
CA LEU A 177 34.51 -33.05 12.54
C LEU A 177 35.88 -33.70 12.35
#